data_bed3c5955d72c29aa404cbc543c238ad
#
_entry.id   bed3c5955d72c29aa404cbc543c238ad
#
_cell.length_a   1.000
_cell.length_b   1.000
_cell.length_c   1.000
_cell.angle_alpha   90.00
_cell.angle_beta   90.00
_cell.angle_gamma   90.00
#
_symmetry.space_group_name_H-M   'P 1'
#
loop_
_entity.id
_entity.type
_entity.pdbx_description
1 polymer ?
#
loop_
_entity_poly.entity_id
_entity_poly.type
_entity_poly.pdbx_seq_one_letter_code
_entity_poly.pdbx_strand_id
1 'polypeptide(L)'
;MRKPFSKEQHQQDDLPAKLAVSDYISKNWGVTVEEGGQYDVDLVCMWGQEVMSYVEVERRHNWTDEFPFRTVHVPGRKAKFFNLLNTTFLFSVRSDLKKAMWCSGVKILESEIKLLNNKHCENEDFFVVPLDRWTLVEL
;
A
#
# COMPACT_ATOMS: atom_id res chain seq x y z
N MET A 1 -25.30 -0.08 -3.88
CA MET A 1 -24.49 1.14 -3.77
C MET A 1 -23.58 1.06 -2.57
N ARG A 2 -22.36 1.46 -2.73
CA ARG A 2 -21.40 1.46 -1.63
C ARG A 2 -21.80 2.51 -0.59
N LYS A 3 -21.74 2.15 0.66
CA LYS A 3 -22.13 3.06 1.74
C LYS A 3 -21.10 4.19 1.89
N PRO A 4 -21.49 5.46 1.78
CA PRO A 4 -20.53 6.56 1.86
C PRO A 4 -19.76 6.60 3.18
N PHE A 5 -20.42 6.32 4.30
CA PHE A 5 -19.77 6.39 5.60
C PHE A 5 -18.66 5.33 5.75
N SER A 6 -18.76 4.18 5.08
CA SER A 6 -17.72 3.14 5.11
C SER A 6 -16.44 3.65 4.46
N LYS A 7 -16.56 4.42 3.39
CA LYS A 7 -15.41 5.02 2.71
C LYS A 7 -14.74 6.07 3.58
N GLU A 8 -15.52 6.91 4.22
CA GLU A 8 -15.01 7.93 5.13
C GLU A 8 -14.34 7.30 6.35
N GLN A 9 -14.96 6.29 6.92
CA GLN A 9 -14.42 5.56 8.06
C GLN A 9 -13.10 4.88 7.69
N HIS A 10 -13.03 4.29 6.51
CA HIS A 10 -11.82 3.66 6.00
C HIS A 10 -10.69 4.69 5.83
N GLN A 11 -11.02 5.85 5.29
CA GLN A 11 -10.05 6.95 5.14
C GLN A 11 -9.55 7.43 6.50
N GLN A 12 -10.42 7.52 7.50
CA GLN A 12 -10.02 7.93 8.85
C GLN A 12 -9.08 6.90 9.49
N ASP A 13 -9.37 5.61 9.32
CA ASP A 13 -8.52 4.55 9.86
C ASP A 13 -7.15 4.54 9.21
N ASP A 14 -7.08 4.88 7.91
CA ASP A 14 -5.84 4.88 7.14
C ASP A 14 -5.06 6.20 7.29
N LEU A 15 -5.68 7.27 7.73
CA LEU A 15 -5.04 8.59 7.74
C LEU A 15 -3.74 8.62 8.53
N PRO A 16 -3.67 8.10 9.76
CA PRO A 16 -2.39 8.07 10.49
C PRO A 16 -1.29 7.31 9.74
N ALA A 17 -1.63 6.21 9.08
CA ALA A 17 -0.67 5.44 8.30
C ALA A 17 -0.22 6.22 7.07
N LYS A 18 -1.14 6.89 6.38
CA LYS A 18 -0.79 7.73 5.23
C LYS A 18 0.15 8.87 5.62
N LEU A 19 -0.12 9.51 6.75
CA LEU A 19 0.73 10.60 7.24
C LEU A 19 2.13 10.11 7.59
N ALA A 20 2.24 8.96 8.23
CA ALA A 20 3.53 8.38 8.58
C ALA A 20 4.34 8.02 7.32
N VAL A 21 3.70 7.44 6.32
CA VAL A 21 4.34 7.08 5.05
C VAL A 21 4.73 8.35 4.28
N SER A 22 3.84 9.33 4.22
CA SER A 22 4.11 10.61 3.56
C SER A 22 5.35 11.29 4.14
N ASP A 23 5.45 11.32 5.46
CA ASP A 23 6.58 11.91 6.17
C ASP A 23 7.89 11.16 5.87
N TYR A 24 7.84 9.84 5.88
CA TYR A 24 8.98 9.00 5.53
C TYR A 24 9.47 9.29 4.12
N ILE A 25 8.56 9.30 3.14
CA ILE A 25 8.91 9.52 1.73
C ILE A 25 9.49 10.90 1.52
N SER A 26 8.87 11.93 2.08
CA SER A 26 9.36 13.32 1.92
C SER A 26 10.76 13.48 2.48
N LYS A 27 11.08 12.80 3.58
CA LYS A 27 12.41 12.89 4.21
C LYS A 27 13.47 12.08 3.51
N ASN A 28 13.10 10.96 2.89
CA ASN A 28 14.07 9.98 2.42
C ASN A 28 14.17 9.87 0.90
N TRP A 29 13.12 10.22 0.17
CA TRP A 29 13.08 10.02 -1.29
C TRP A 29 13.29 11.30 -2.09
N GLY A 30 13.43 12.45 -1.43
CA GLY A 30 13.71 13.71 -2.10
C GLY A 30 12.59 14.23 -3.00
N VAL A 31 11.35 13.89 -2.69
CA VAL A 31 10.17 14.30 -3.45
C VAL A 31 9.16 14.95 -2.50
N THR A 32 8.21 15.70 -3.06
CA THR A 32 7.05 16.15 -2.29
C THR A 32 5.96 15.11 -2.40
N VAL A 33 5.10 15.04 -1.38
CA VAL A 33 4.02 14.06 -1.32
C VAL A 33 2.70 14.79 -1.16
N GLU A 34 1.73 14.44 -2.00
CA GLU A 34 0.39 15.00 -1.97
C GLU A 34 -0.63 13.88 -1.88
N GLU A 35 -1.84 14.21 -1.45
CA GLU A 35 -2.95 13.26 -1.51
C GLU A 35 -3.29 12.95 -2.95
N GLY A 36 -3.63 11.70 -3.21
CA GLY A 36 -3.80 11.21 -4.57
C GLY A 36 -5.22 11.28 -5.12
N GLY A 37 -6.12 12.06 -4.52
CA GLY A 37 -7.56 12.02 -4.81
C GLY A 37 -7.96 11.92 -6.28
N GLN A 38 -7.41 12.77 -7.14
CA GLN A 38 -7.77 12.74 -8.57
C GLN A 38 -7.22 11.52 -9.30
N TYR A 39 -6.21 10.86 -8.77
CA TYR A 39 -5.60 9.66 -9.36
C TYR A 39 -6.13 8.37 -8.75
N ASP A 40 -7.04 8.47 -7.79
CA ASP A 40 -7.65 7.34 -7.08
C ASP A 40 -6.63 6.44 -6.36
N VAL A 41 -5.50 7.02 -5.96
CA VAL A 41 -4.48 6.37 -5.14
C VAL A 41 -4.37 7.11 -3.81
N ASP A 42 -3.68 6.51 -2.85
CA ASP A 42 -3.57 7.14 -1.53
C ASP A 42 -2.68 8.38 -1.54
N LEU A 43 -1.50 8.27 -2.15
CA LEU A 43 -0.53 9.36 -2.19
C LEU A 43 0.10 9.47 -3.56
N VAL A 44 0.56 10.68 -3.90
CA VAL A 44 1.29 10.97 -5.14
C VAL A 44 2.62 11.61 -4.78
N CYS A 45 3.69 11.08 -5.35
CA CYS A 45 5.03 11.63 -5.18
C CYS A 45 5.35 12.54 -6.36
N MET A 46 5.74 13.78 -6.07
CA MET A 46 5.96 14.83 -7.07
C MET A 46 7.40 15.31 -7.06
N TRP A 47 7.92 15.57 -8.22
CA TRP A 47 9.15 16.33 -8.41
C TRP A 47 8.76 17.61 -9.16
N GLY A 48 8.73 18.72 -8.44
CA GLY A 48 8.16 19.95 -9.01
C GLY A 48 6.69 19.73 -9.34
N GLN A 49 6.34 19.87 -10.62
CA GLN A 49 4.97 19.66 -11.10
C GLN A 49 4.75 18.31 -11.77
N GLU A 50 5.79 17.47 -11.80
CA GLU A 50 5.69 16.16 -12.42
C GLU A 50 5.37 15.07 -11.41
N VAL A 51 4.45 14.18 -11.79
CA VAL A 51 4.15 12.97 -11.02
C VAL A 51 5.27 11.97 -11.27
N MET A 52 5.96 11.58 -10.20
CA MET A 52 7.04 10.60 -10.27
C MET A 52 6.55 9.18 -9.97
N SER A 53 5.67 9.05 -9.00
CA SER A 53 5.15 7.75 -8.59
C SER A 53 3.85 7.90 -7.81
N TYR A 54 3.15 6.78 -7.69
CA TYR A 54 1.95 6.65 -6.88
C TYR A 54 2.24 5.74 -5.70
N VAL A 55 1.54 5.95 -4.60
CA VAL A 55 1.71 5.15 -3.39
C VAL A 55 0.35 4.71 -2.86
N GLU A 56 0.23 3.41 -2.61
CA GLU A 56 -0.88 2.85 -1.86
C GLU A 56 -0.39 2.48 -0.48
N VAL A 57 -1.20 2.74 0.54
CA VAL A 57 -0.86 2.51 1.93
C VAL A 57 -1.85 1.54 2.54
N GLU A 58 -1.34 0.51 3.18
CA GLU A 58 -2.18 -0.47 3.86
C GLU A 58 -1.63 -0.69 5.27
N ARG A 59 -2.48 -0.47 6.27
CA ARG A 59 -2.13 -0.75 7.66
C ARG A 59 -2.48 -2.19 7.98
N ARG A 60 -1.50 -2.93 8.47
CA ARG A 60 -1.70 -4.34 8.83
C ARG A 60 -1.84 -4.47 10.33
N HIS A 61 -3.06 -4.65 10.77
CA HIS A 61 -3.39 -4.68 12.20
C HIS A 61 -2.84 -5.93 12.91
N ASN A 62 -2.60 -7.02 12.18
CA ASN A 62 -2.01 -8.23 12.72
C ASN A 62 -0.49 -8.22 12.74
N TRP A 63 0.13 -7.16 12.24
CA TRP A 63 1.58 -6.98 12.30
C TRP A 63 1.90 -6.06 13.47
N THR A 64 2.22 -6.66 14.62
CA THR A 64 2.42 -5.92 15.87
C THR A 64 3.88 -5.92 16.33
N ASP A 65 4.67 -6.86 15.84
CA ASP A 65 6.09 -6.99 16.17
C ASP A 65 6.83 -7.37 14.90
N GLU A 66 7.45 -8.53 14.81
CA GLU A 66 7.99 -8.99 13.55
C GLU A 66 6.86 -9.41 12.61
N PHE A 67 7.08 -9.24 11.30
CA PHE A 67 6.09 -9.71 10.33
C PHE A 67 6.02 -11.25 10.41
N PRO A 68 4.85 -11.83 10.73
CA PRO A 68 4.79 -13.25 11.11
C PRO A 68 4.78 -14.22 9.94
N PHE A 69 4.72 -13.73 8.69
CA PHE A 69 4.56 -14.60 7.53
C PHE A 69 5.74 -14.45 6.57
N ARG A 70 5.95 -15.48 5.74
CA ARG A 70 6.99 -15.46 4.70
C ARG A 70 6.53 -14.82 3.40
N THR A 71 5.25 -14.61 3.26
CA THR A 71 4.64 -13.97 2.09
C THR A 71 3.67 -12.90 2.54
N VAL A 72 3.48 -11.91 1.70
CA VAL A 72 2.51 -10.84 1.92
C VAL A 72 1.40 -11.00 0.89
N HIS A 73 0.17 -11.11 1.35
CA HIS A 73 -0.98 -11.23 0.46
C HIS A 73 -1.49 -9.84 0.07
N VAL A 74 -1.53 -9.58 -1.22
CA VAL A 74 -2.03 -8.32 -1.77
C VAL A 74 -3.26 -8.63 -2.60
N PRO A 75 -4.42 -8.03 -2.27
CA PRO A 75 -5.65 -8.30 -3.02
C PRO A 75 -5.50 -8.06 -4.51
N GLY A 76 -5.98 -8.98 -5.32
CA GLY A 76 -5.88 -8.88 -6.78
C GLY A 76 -6.55 -7.64 -7.35
N ARG A 77 -7.57 -7.12 -6.67
CA ARG A 77 -8.25 -5.88 -7.08
C ARG A 77 -7.32 -4.66 -7.07
N LYS A 78 -6.17 -4.75 -6.39
CA LYS A 78 -5.17 -3.69 -6.36
C LYS A 78 -4.36 -3.61 -7.66
N ALA A 79 -4.46 -4.61 -8.54
CA ALA A 79 -3.70 -4.64 -9.79
C ALA A 79 -3.89 -3.38 -10.63
N LYS A 80 -5.08 -2.79 -10.59
CA LYS A 80 -5.38 -1.57 -11.32
C LYS A 80 -4.44 -0.41 -10.96
N PHE A 81 -3.96 -0.34 -9.71
CA PHE A 81 -3.02 0.69 -9.28
C PHE A 81 -1.60 0.41 -9.76
N PHE A 82 -1.25 -0.88 -9.91
CA PHE A 82 0.09 -1.28 -10.31
C PHE A 82 0.30 -1.23 -11.82
N ASN A 83 -0.79 -1.09 -12.58
CA ASN A 83 -0.76 -0.96 -14.04
C ASN A 83 -0.83 0.48 -14.51
N LEU A 84 -0.70 1.45 -13.60
CA LEU A 84 -0.71 2.86 -13.96
C LEU A 84 0.55 3.24 -14.72
N LEU A 85 0.48 4.36 -15.45
CA LEU A 85 1.59 4.84 -16.29
C LEU A 85 2.88 5.05 -15.50
N ASN A 86 2.75 5.60 -14.28
CA ASN A 86 3.90 5.80 -13.40
C ASN A 86 4.03 4.65 -12.42
N THR A 87 5.23 4.45 -11.89
CA THR A 87 5.50 3.40 -10.91
C THR A 87 4.63 3.59 -9.67
N THR A 88 4.04 2.51 -9.21
CA THR A 88 3.28 2.51 -7.97
C THR A 88 4.01 1.66 -6.93
N PHE A 89 4.05 2.15 -5.70
CA PHE A 89 4.60 1.43 -4.55
C PHE A 89 3.49 1.12 -3.56
N LEU A 90 3.53 -0.05 -2.98
CA LEU A 90 2.65 -0.41 -1.88
C LEU A 90 3.44 -0.39 -0.59
N PHE A 91 3.00 0.41 0.38
CA PHE A 91 3.53 0.42 1.73
C PHE A 91 2.58 -0.35 2.63
N SER A 92 3.10 -1.38 3.27
CA SER A 92 2.39 -2.10 4.34
C SER A 92 2.95 -1.61 5.67
N VAL A 93 2.10 -1.06 6.52
CA VAL A 93 2.50 -0.35 7.73
C VAL A 93 2.15 -1.19 8.95
N ARG A 94 3.12 -1.31 9.87
CA ARG A 94 2.90 -2.02 11.12
C ARG A 94 1.84 -1.29 11.96
N SER A 95 1.11 -2.05 12.75
CA SER A 95 -0.04 -1.51 13.50
C SER A 95 0.30 -0.33 14.39
N ASP A 96 1.53 -0.25 14.91
CA ASP A 96 1.98 0.85 15.77
C ASP A 96 2.53 2.05 15.01
N LEU A 97 2.56 2.00 13.68
CA LEU A 97 3.06 3.08 12.80
C LEU A 97 4.56 3.35 12.90
N LYS A 98 5.33 2.47 13.52
CA LYS A 98 6.77 2.67 13.70
C LYS A 98 7.62 2.05 12.62
N LYS A 99 7.08 1.08 11.91
CA LYS A 99 7.76 0.40 10.81
C LYS A 99 6.83 0.18 9.64
N ALA A 100 7.41 0.07 8.47
CA ALA A 100 6.68 -0.30 7.27
C ALA A 100 7.58 -1.15 6.39
N MET A 101 6.98 -1.78 5.41
CA MET A 101 7.71 -2.41 4.32
C MET A 101 7.04 -1.98 3.02
N TRP A 102 7.84 -1.83 1.96
CA TRP A 102 7.27 -1.44 0.68
C TRP A 102 7.78 -2.35 -0.44
N CYS A 103 6.97 -2.44 -1.49
CA CYS A 103 7.28 -3.22 -2.67
C CYS A 103 6.78 -2.46 -3.90
N SER A 104 7.53 -2.50 -4.99
CA SER A 104 7.06 -1.89 -6.22
C SER A 104 5.90 -2.69 -6.82
N GLY A 105 4.99 -1.99 -7.49
CA GLY A 105 3.85 -2.63 -8.16
C GLY A 105 4.28 -3.66 -9.19
N VAL A 106 5.39 -3.41 -9.90
CA VAL A 106 5.92 -4.34 -10.88
C VAL A 106 6.26 -5.69 -10.24
N LYS A 107 6.94 -5.67 -9.10
CA LYS A 107 7.27 -6.91 -8.38
C LYS A 107 6.03 -7.63 -7.87
N ILE A 108 5.01 -6.88 -7.46
CA ILE A 108 3.75 -7.48 -7.03
C ILE A 108 3.06 -8.17 -8.20
N LEU A 109 2.97 -7.50 -9.35
CA LEU A 109 2.34 -8.07 -10.54
C LEU A 109 3.05 -9.31 -11.06
N GLU A 110 4.34 -9.43 -10.83
CA GLU A 110 5.14 -10.61 -11.21
C GLU A 110 4.97 -11.77 -10.25
N SER A 111 4.28 -11.57 -9.13
CA SER A 111 4.12 -12.59 -8.10
C SER A 111 3.01 -13.57 -8.44
N GLU A 112 3.05 -14.73 -7.80
CA GLU A 112 2.03 -15.76 -7.95
C GLU A 112 0.67 -15.27 -7.50
N ILE A 113 -0.38 -15.68 -8.21
CA ILE A 113 -1.76 -15.38 -7.84
C ILE A 113 -2.41 -16.65 -7.30
N LYS A 114 -3.07 -16.54 -6.17
CA LYS A 114 -3.83 -17.63 -5.58
C LYS A 114 -5.23 -17.17 -5.21
N LEU A 115 -6.18 -18.09 -5.35
CA LEU A 115 -7.54 -17.91 -4.82
C LEU A 115 -7.52 -18.26 -3.34
N LEU A 116 -7.92 -17.34 -2.51
CA LEU A 116 -7.97 -17.53 -1.06
C LEU A 116 -9.35 -17.14 -0.54
N ASN A 117 -9.83 -17.87 0.47
CA ASN A 117 -11.05 -17.51 1.18
C ASN A 117 -10.69 -16.63 2.36
N ASN A 118 -11.50 -15.63 2.62
CA ASN A 118 -11.35 -14.79 3.81
C ASN A 118 -12.73 -14.54 4.44
N LYS A 119 -12.75 -13.77 5.52
CA LYS A 119 -13.98 -13.46 6.26
C LYS A 119 -15.05 -12.78 5.42
N HIS A 120 -14.65 -12.05 4.40
CA HIS A 120 -15.52 -11.12 3.69
C HIS A 120 -15.80 -11.56 2.26
N CYS A 121 -14.96 -12.43 1.70
CA CYS A 121 -15.07 -12.81 0.30
C CYS A 121 -14.50 -14.20 0.09
N GLU A 122 -15.30 -15.08 -0.51
CA GLU A 122 -14.84 -16.39 -0.92
C GLU A 122 -14.16 -16.31 -2.28
N ASN A 123 -13.12 -17.07 -2.50
CA ASN A 123 -12.42 -17.18 -3.78
C ASN A 123 -11.89 -15.83 -4.29
N GLU A 124 -11.44 -14.98 -3.37
CA GLU A 124 -10.78 -13.74 -3.77
C GLU A 124 -9.36 -14.03 -4.24
N ASP A 125 -8.97 -13.41 -5.36
CA ASP A 125 -7.60 -13.49 -5.87
C ASP A 125 -6.65 -12.66 -5.02
N PHE A 126 -5.49 -13.23 -4.71
CA PHE A 126 -4.41 -12.50 -4.04
C PHE A 126 -3.10 -12.73 -4.76
N PHE A 127 -2.30 -11.68 -4.86
CA PHE A 127 -0.88 -11.83 -5.16
C PHE A 127 -0.19 -12.34 -3.89
N VAL A 128 0.59 -13.38 -4.03
CA VAL A 128 1.36 -13.95 -2.92
C VAL A 128 2.81 -13.51 -3.11
N VAL A 129 3.19 -12.43 -2.45
CA VAL A 129 4.47 -11.77 -2.68
C VAL A 129 5.47 -12.24 -1.63
N PRO A 130 6.59 -12.85 -2.02
CA PRO A 130 7.61 -13.26 -1.06
C PRO A 130 8.11 -12.08 -0.22
N LEU A 131 8.33 -12.33 1.06
CA LEU A 131 8.76 -11.28 1.99
C LEU A 131 10.09 -10.63 1.57
N ASP A 132 10.98 -11.39 0.92
CA ASP A 132 12.27 -10.88 0.48
C ASP A 132 12.19 -9.87 -0.68
N ARG A 133 11.02 -9.70 -1.28
CA ARG A 133 10.80 -8.65 -2.29
C ARG A 133 10.44 -7.31 -1.67
N TRP A 134 10.23 -7.29 -0.37
CA TRP A 134 9.84 -6.08 0.36
C TRP A 134 11.05 -5.46 1.03
N THR A 135 11.06 -4.14 1.10
CA THR A 135 12.08 -3.37 1.81
C THR A 135 11.51 -2.89 3.13
N LEU A 136 12.12 -3.31 4.23
CA LEU A 136 11.72 -2.90 5.56
C LEU A 136 12.34 -1.55 5.90
N VAL A 137 11.54 -0.64 6.42
CA VAL A 137 11.98 0.71 6.79
C VAL A 137 11.40 1.10 8.15
N GLU A 138 12.06 2.03 8.79
CA GLU A 138 11.54 2.66 10.01
C GLU A 138 10.86 3.98 9.65
N LEU A 139 9.71 4.18 10.23
CA LEU A 139 8.92 5.39 9.99
C LEU A 139 9.24 6.48 11.00
#